data_1b4edf0d996f54bca0c5bcdf9566240b
#
_entry.id   1b4edf0d996f54bca0c5bcdf9566240b
#
_cell.length_a   1.000
_cell.length_b   1.000
_cell.length_c   1.000
_cell.angle_alpha   90.00
_cell.angle_beta   90.00
_cell.angle_gamma   90.00
#
_symmetry.space_group_name_H-M   'P 1'
#
loop_
_entity.id
_entity.type
_entity.pdbx_description
1 polymer ?
#
loop_
_entity_poly.entity_id
_entity_poly.type
_entity_poly.pdbx_seq_one_letter_code
_entity_poly.pdbx_strand_id
1 'polypeptide(L)'
;SLYRVIDKHCETFHKMPTIEDLKYEIRDSSTREKLFAVEAVEVDASPDMLLQYLKNEYTQKEILDSLEDYVENSVAFEDAQESVDHLHQIVMDVEDKVDLEDPQESMQRIELFEPEEDLARYIRLGLNREYDHEIQFSPRDLIMVGGRRGAGKSVICANIANNVYESGKSAVYFTIEMDSRSILQRCCSIATEIPFARLRTQNLSILEWEKVATWWSNRYVNGQDRLNEYKEHRDFKRFHDKLKTSCELLPTQQLDIVYDAGLTLSKIRSDLDKKVKQMDVGVIIVDYINQVKRSSLPSR
;
A
#
# COMPACT_ATOMS: atom_id res chain seq x y z
N SER A 1 37.40 8.39 13.60
CA SER A 1 36.69 9.48 12.93
C SER A 1 36.05 10.40 13.96
N LEU A 2 35.88 11.67 13.67
CA LEU A 2 35.27 12.66 14.56
C LEU A 2 33.87 12.21 15.05
N TYR A 3 33.05 11.66 14.13
CA TYR A 3 31.74 11.14 14.43
C TYR A 3 31.75 10.10 15.59
N ARG A 4 32.66 9.13 15.57
CA ARG A 4 32.76 8.12 16.63
C ARG A 4 33.07 8.69 18.02
N VAL A 5 33.79 9.82 18.07
CA VAL A 5 34.09 10.50 19.33
C VAL A 5 32.86 11.19 19.86
N ILE A 6 32.12 11.87 18.97
CA ILE A 6 30.84 12.53 19.30
C ILE A 6 29.81 11.50 19.80
N ASP A 7 29.62 10.43 19.06
CA ASP A 7 28.70 9.34 19.38
C ASP A 7 28.98 8.73 20.75
N LYS A 8 30.25 8.38 21.00
CA LYS A 8 30.70 7.86 22.28
C LYS A 8 30.51 8.85 23.45
N HIS A 9 30.70 10.14 23.19
CA HIS A 9 30.45 11.18 24.20
C HIS A 9 28.95 11.25 24.54
N CYS A 10 28.08 11.25 23.51
CA CYS A 10 26.64 11.24 23.68
C CYS A 10 26.15 10.01 24.45
N GLU A 11 26.67 8.81 24.15
CA GLU A 11 26.33 7.60 24.86
C GLU A 11 26.78 7.65 26.34
N THR A 12 27.95 8.24 26.60
CA THR A 12 28.55 8.25 27.95
C THR A 12 27.92 9.32 28.86
N PHE A 13 27.67 10.50 28.31
CA PHE A 13 27.25 11.68 29.09
C PHE A 13 25.80 12.12 28.84
N HIS A 14 25.11 11.47 27.92
CA HIS A 14 23.74 11.80 27.49
C HIS A 14 23.55 13.29 27.12
N LYS A 15 24.63 13.89 26.56
CA LYS A 15 24.70 15.30 26.16
C LYS A 15 25.59 15.45 24.94
N MET A 16 25.23 16.37 24.05
CA MET A 16 26.07 16.76 22.91
C MET A 16 27.36 17.40 23.40
N PRO A 17 28.53 16.97 22.91
CA PRO A 17 29.82 17.55 23.26
C PRO A 17 29.96 18.98 22.73
N THR A 18 30.60 19.84 23.51
CA THR A 18 31.09 21.11 23.00
C THR A 18 32.41 20.91 22.25
N ILE A 19 32.82 21.91 21.45
CA ILE A 19 34.11 21.87 20.76
C ILE A 19 35.28 21.70 21.77
N GLU A 20 35.16 22.30 22.94
CA GLU A 20 36.17 22.15 24.02
C GLU A 20 36.20 20.73 24.56
N ASP A 21 35.05 20.09 24.77
CA ASP A 21 34.98 18.69 25.22
C ASP A 21 35.69 17.76 24.21
N LEU A 22 35.43 17.99 22.90
CA LEU A 22 36.06 17.23 21.81
C LEU A 22 37.57 17.44 21.75
N LYS A 23 38.05 18.68 22.01
CA LYS A 23 39.50 18.96 22.09
C LYS A 23 40.22 18.17 23.19
N TYR A 24 39.53 17.88 24.29
CA TYR A 24 40.06 17.07 25.36
C TYR A 24 40.04 15.56 25.09
N GLU A 25 38.98 15.10 24.41
CA GLU A 25 38.79 13.67 24.16
C GLU A 25 39.60 13.14 22.96
N ILE A 26 39.86 13.97 21.97
CA ILE A 26 40.58 13.57 20.75
C ILE A 26 42.07 13.55 21.00
N ARG A 27 42.67 12.34 21.00
CA ARG A 27 44.10 12.12 21.17
C ARG A 27 44.84 11.97 19.84
N ASP A 28 44.14 11.63 18.80
CA ASP A 28 44.68 11.40 17.43
C ASP A 28 44.85 12.71 16.67
N SER A 29 46.08 12.94 16.14
CA SER A 29 46.43 14.18 15.42
C SER A 29 45.59 14.41 14.16
N SER A 30 45.31 13.36 13.39
CA SER A 30 44.51 13.44 12.18
C SER A 30 43.03 13.83 12.44
N THR A 31 42.45 13.29 13.52
CA THR A 31 41.09 13.63 13.93
C THR A 31 41.02 15.03 14.54
N ARG A 32 42.10 15.47 15.18
CA ARG A 32 42.25 16.82 15.73
C ARG A 32 42.33 17.88 14.65
N GLU A 33 43.09 17.63 13.55
CA GLU A 33 43.14 18.50 12.40
C GLU A 33 41.75 18.68 11.76
N LYS A 34 40.96 17.61 11.68
CA LYS A 34 39.57 17.68 11.22
C LYS A 34 38.69 18.52 12.12
N LEU A 35 38.87 18.43 13.45
CA LEU A 35 38.13 19.28 14.39
C LEU A 35 38.48 20.77 14.18
N PHE A 36 39.76 21.12 14.01
CA PHE A 36 40.16 22.50 13.74
C PHE A 36 39.65 23.01 12.40
N ALA A 37 39.58 22.15 11.38
CA ALA A 37 38.98 22.51 10.11
C ALA A 37 37.49 22.81 10.25
N VAL A 38 36.76 22.03 11.05
CA VAL A 38 35.32 22.27 11.34
C VAL A 38 35.13 23.55 12.17
N GLU A 39 36.00 23.81 13.17
CA GLU A 39 35.94 25.03 13.99
C GLU A 39 36.17 26.31 13.17
N ALA A 40 36.96 26.21 12.10
CA ALA A 40 37.29 27.36 11.21
C ALA A 40 36.17 27.68 10.19
N VAL A 41 35.13 26.83 10.09
CA VAL A 41 34.04 27.07 9.16
C VAL A 41 32.96 27.91 9.84
N GLU A 42 32.79 29.14 9.36
CA GLU A 42 31.60 29.93 9.70
C GLU A 42 30.38 29.38 8.96
N VAL A 43 29.38 28.92 9.69
CA VAL A 43 28.18 28.33 9.13
C VAL A 43 27.02 29.31 9.29
N ASP A 44 26.60 29.92 8.20
CA ASP A 44 25.45 30.83 8.15
C ASP A 44 24.10 30.09 7.96
N ALA A 45 24.12 28.76 7.86
CA ALA A 45 22.94 27.94 7.61
C ALA A 45 22.29 27.49 8.93
N SER A 46 20.96 27.43 8.95
CA SER A 46 20.22 26.88 10.10
C SER A 46 20.50 25.37 10.26
N PRO A 47 20.45 24.83 11.49
CA PRO A 47 20.62 23.39 11.73
C PRO A 47 19.70 22.52 10.87
N ASP A 48 18.46 22.93 10.68
CA ASP A 48 17.48 22.20 9.87
C ASP A 48 17.87 22.12 8.40
N MET A 49 18.41 23.22 7.87
CA MET A 49 18.90 23.29 6.50
C MET A 49 20.12 22.39 6.30
N LEU A 50 21.04 22.36 7.28
CA LEU A 50 22.20 21.46 7.27
C LEU A 50 21.77 19.99 7.37
N LEU A 51 20.80 19.68 8.22
CA LEU A 51 20.25 18.33 8.34
C LEU A 51 19.62 17.86 7.03
N GLN A 52 18.90 18.73 6.35
CA GLN A 52 18.29 18.42 5.05
C GLN A 52 19.37 18.18 3.97
N TYR A 53 20.45 18.96 3.97
CA TYR A 53 21.59 18.71 3.07
C TYR A 53 22.25 17.36 3.37
N LEU A 54 22.49 17.04 4.62
CA LEU A 54 23.09 15.75 5.01
C LEU A 54 22.17 14.57 4.64
N LYS A 55 20.87 14.69 4.83
CA LYS A 55 19.89 13.68 4.40
C LYS A 55 19.96 13.47 2.88
N ASN A 56 20.01 14.55 2.10
CA ASN A 56 20.11 14.47 0.64
C ASN A 56 21.43 13.81 0.17
N GLU A 57 22.56 14.22 0.73
CA GLU A 57 23.87 13.64 0.44
C GLU A 57 23.92 12.14 0.79
N TYR A 58 23.39 11.78 1.95
CA TYR A 58 23.31 10.39 2.39
C TYR A 58 22.45 9.57 1.45
N THR A 59 21.25 10.07 1.08
CA THR A 59 20.35 9.41 0.14
C THR A 59 21.00 9.19 -1.22
N GLN A 60 21.63 10.23 -1.77
CA GLN A 60 22.32 10.13 -3.05
C GLN A 60 23.44 9.10 -3.01
N LYS A 61 24.20 9.05 -1.92
CA LYS A 61 25.28 8.08 -1.74
C LYS A 61 24.73 6.66 -1.65
N GLU A 62 23.70 6.40 -0.83
CA GLU A 62 23.07 5.08 -0.72
C GLU A 62 22.51 4.59 -2.06
N ILE A 63 21.91 5.49 -2.85
CA ILE A 63 21.43 5.16 -4.21
C ILE A 63 22.60 4.74 -5.09
N LEU A 64 23.67 5.52 -5.12
CA LEU A 64 24.84 5.23 -5.96
C LEU A 64 25.51 3.92 -5.56
N ASP A 65 25.80 3.73 -4.27
CA ASP A 65 26.45 2.52 -3.75
C ASP A 65 25.59 1.27 -4.07
N SER A 66 24.26 1.35 -3.92
CA SER A 66 23.34 0.25 -4.23
C SER A 66 23.24 -0.05 -5.73
N LEU A 67 23.26 0.98 -6.58
CA LEU A 67 23.26 0.82 -8.03
C LEU A 67 24.59 0.28 -8.55
N GLU A 68 25.72 0.71 -7.99
CA GLU A 68 27.06 0.18 -8.34
C GLU A 68 27.12 -1.32 -8.00
N ASP A 69 26.71 -1.71 -6.80
CA ASP A 69 26.67 -3.11 -6.39
C ASP A 69 25.75 -3.96 -7.29
N TYR A 70 24.60 -3.41 -7.66
CA TYR A 70 23.66 -4.07 -8.59
C TYR A 70 24.28 -4.28 -9.97
N VAL A 71 24.92 -3.26 -10.54
CA VAL A 71 25.52 -3.32 -11.87
C VAL A 71 26.71 -4.28 -11.89
N GLU A 72 27.52 -4.33 -10.83
CA GLU A 72 28.69 -5.18 -10.75
C GLU A 72 28.35 -6.66 -10.51
N ASN A 73 27.31 -6.94 -9.69
CA ASN A 73 27.09 -8.29 -9.17
C ASN A 73 25.84 -8.98 -9.72
N SER A 74 24.85 -8.27 -10.21
CA SER A 74 23.52 -8.84 -10.50
C SER A 74 23.05 -8.68 -11.94
N VAL A 75 23.18 -7.52 -12.54
CA VAL A 75 22.54 -7.15 -13.82
C VAL A 75 22.89 -8.11 -14.97
N ALA A 76 24.08 -8.69 -14.98
CA ALA A 76 24.52 -9.59 -16.05
C ALA A 76 23.91 -10.99 -16.00
N PHE A 77 23.27 -11.36 -14.87
CA PHE A 77 22.77 -12.70 -14.60
C PHE A 77 21.24 -12.77 -14.50
N GLU A 78 20.55 -11.62 -14.54
CA GLU A 78 19.12 -11.48 -14.35
C GLU A 78 18.39 -11.28 -15.68
N ASP A 79 17.15 -11.77 -15.76
CA ASP A 79 16.25 -11.39 -16.85
C ASP A 79 15.68 -9.96 -16.63
N ALA A 80 15.00 -9.42 -17.65
CA ALA A 80 14.48 -8.05 -17.59
C ALA A 80 13.45 -7.84 -16.48
N GLN A 81 12.68 -8.87 -16.11
CA GLN A 81 11.71 -8.77 -15.03
C GLN A 81 12.37 -8.82 -13.66
N GLU A 82 13.36 -9.71 -13.50
CA GLU A 82 14.17 -9.80 -12.28
C GLU A 82 14.94 -8.50 -12.05
N SER A 83 15.49 -7.91 -13.09
CA SER A 83 16.18 -6.62 -13.02
C SER A 83 15.26 -5.49 -12.55
N VAL A 84 14.03 -5.42 -13.06
CA VAL A 84 13.05 -4.42 -12.61
C VAL A 84 12.65 -4.64 -11.16
N ASP A 85 12.41 -5.90 -10.74
CA ASP A 85 12.06 -6.23 -9.37
C ASP A 85 13.21 -5.87 -8.40
N HIS A 86 14.47 -6.08 -8.81
CA HIS A 86 15.65 -5.73 -8.02
C HIS A 86 15.82 -4.20 -7.87
N LEU A 87 15.66 -3.46 -8.96
CA LEU A 87 15.70 -2.00 -8.90
C LEU A 87 14.59 -1.42 -8.00
N HIS A 88 13.40 -1.98 -8.03
CA HIS A 88 12.33 -1.61 -7.10
C HIS A 88 12.73 -1.89 -5.65
N GLN A 89 13.42 -3.01 -5.40
CA GLN A 89 13.89 -3.33 -4.05
C GLN A 89 14.94 -2.33 -3.56
N ILE A 90 15.89 -1.92 -4.41
CA ILE A 90 16.88 -0.89 -4.08
C ILE A 90 16.18 0.42 -3.67
N VAL A 91 15.17 0.84 -4.42
CA VAL A 91 14.40 2.05 -4.09
C VAL A 91 13.72 1.91 -2.73
N MET A 92 13.08 0.78 -2.44
CA MET A 92 12.43 0.52 -1.15
C MET A 92 13.44 0.52 0.01
N ASP A 93 14.58 -0.14 -0.17
CA ASP A 93 15.62 -0.21 0.87
C ASP A 93 16.22 1.16 1.18
N VAL A 94 16.36 2.02 0.15
CA VAL A 94 16.81 3.41 0.34
C VAL A 94 15.74 4.24 1.02
N GLU A 95 14.47 4.11 0.63
CA GLU A 95 13.35 4.81 1.29
C GLU A 95 13.26 4.43 2.77
N ASP A 96 13.34 3.13 3.11
CA ASP A 96 13.29 2.65 4.50
C ASP A 96 14.46 3.18 5.34
N LYS A 97 15.65 3.36 4.75
CA LYS A 97 16.81 3.93 5.42
C LYS A 97 16.75 5.45 5.59
N VAL A 98 16.11 6.13 4.64
CA VAL A 98 16.05 7.60 4.58
C VAL A 98 14.82 8.15 5.28
N ASP A 99 13.76 7.35 5.41
CA ASP A 99 12.56 7.67 6.16
C ASP A 99 12.85 7.62 7.68
N LEU A 100 13.87 8.38 8.05
CA LEU A 100 14.06 8.81 9.42
C LEU A 100 12.90 9.77 9.71
N GLU A 101 11.80 9.21 10.22
CA GLU A 101 10.71 10.01 10.78
C GLU A 101 11.34 11.11 11.65
N ASP A 102 10.94 12.34 11.43
CA ASP A 102 11.40 13.44 12.26
C ASP A 102 10.98 13.11 13.70
N PRO A 103 11.92 12.92 14.64
CA PRO A 103 11.59 12.57 16.02
C PRO A 103 10.65 13.58 16.68
N GLN A 104 10.50 14.77 16.09
CA GLN A 104 9.57 15.79 16.55
C GLN A 104 8.11 15.50 16.17
N GLU A 105 7.85 14.73 15.10
CA GLU A 105 6.47 14.28 14.81
C GLU A 105 6.03 13.13 15.72
N SER A 106 6.96 12.35 16.25
CA SER A 106 6.64 11.25 17.19
C SER A 106 6.36 11.73 18.63
N MET A 107 6.80 12.91 19.02
CA MET A 107 6.40 13.58 20.26
C MET A 107 5.10 14.37 20.05
N GLN A 108 4.02 13.69 19.71
CA GLN A 108 2.70 14.31 19.74
C GLN A 108 2.42 14.75 21.19
N ARG A 109 2.19 16.04 21.38
CA ARG A 109 1.60 16.56 22.62
C ARG A 109 0.32 15.77 22.85
N ILE A 110 0.06 15.39 24.09
CA ILE A 110 -1.25 14.85 24.47
C ILE A 110 -2.23 16.02 24.26
N GLU A 111 -2.78 16.07 23.06
CA GLU A 111 -3.87 17.00 22.74
C GLU A 111 -5.14 16.40 23.31
N LEU A 112 -6.01 17.25 23.83
CA LEU A 112 -7.34 16.83 24.25
C LEU A 112 -8.04 16.24 23.02
N PHE A 113 -8.69 15.10 23.19
CA PHE A 113 -9.51 14.50 22.14
C PHE A 113 -10.58 15.51 21.72
N GLU A 114 -10.45 16.08 20.55
CA GLU A 114 -11.57 16.76 19.92
C GLU A 114 -12.55 15.72 19.41
N PRO A 115 -13.87 15.92 19.58
CA PRO A 115 -14.84 15.00 19.00
C PRO A 115 -14.63 14.98 17.48
N GLU A 116 -14.25 13.84 16.91
CA GLU A 116 -14.18 13.71 15.45
C GLU A 116 -15.59 13.84 14.89
N GLU A 117 -15.87 14.93 14.19
CA GLU A 117 -17.15 15.17 13.55
C GLU A 117 -17.41 14.26 12.34
N ASP A 118 -16.37 13.61 11.79
CA ASP A 118 -16.47 12.84 10.55
C ASP A 118 -16.47 11.33 10.76
N LEU A 119 -17.62 10.80 11.19
CA LEU A 119 -17.89 9.36 11.27
C LEU A 119 -17.83 8.64 9.90
N ALA A 120 -17.84 9.39 8.79
CA ALA A 120 -17.68 8.82 7.44
C ALA A 120 -16.26 8.31 7.17
N ARG A 121 -15.32 8.64 8.05
CA ARG A 121 -13.92 8.23 7.96
C ARG A 121 -13.71 6.74 8.26
N TYR A 122 -14.60 6.16 9.07
CA TYR A 122 -14.48 4.76 9.47
C TYR A 122 -15.03 3.79 8.43
N ILE A 123 -14.30 2.69 8.26
CA ILE A 123 -14.68 1.62 7.34
C ILE A 123 -15.42 0.54 8.13
N ARG A 124 -16.62 0.20 7.66
CA ARG A 124 -17.41 -0.89 8.22
C ARG A 124 -17.12 -2.18 7.48
N LEU A 125 -16.99 -3.28 8.21
CA LEU A 125 -16.74 -4.59 7.60
C LEU A 125 -17.94 -5.15 6.83
N GLY A 126 -19.18 -4.75 7.18
CA GLY A 126 -20.40 -5.25 6.57
C GLY A 126 -20.75 -6.69 6.93
N LEU A 127 -20.19 -7.21 8.03
CA LEU A 127 -20.43 -8.60 8.46
C LEU A 127 -21.66 -8.75 9.31
N ASN A 128 -21.94 -7.80 10.20
CA ASN A 128 -23.12 -7.76 11.07
C ASN A 128 -23.31 -6.33 11.59
N ARG A 129 -24.56 -5.88 11.71
CA ARG A 129 -24.87 -4.53 12.21
C ARG A 129 -24.32 -4.28 13.62
N GLU A 130 -24.35 -5.28 14.50
CA GLU A 130 -23.83 -5.15 15.86
C GLU A 130 -22.31 -4.98 15.86
N TYR A 131 -21.60 -5.81 15.08
CA TYR A 131 -20.13 -5.69 14.97
C TYR A 131 -19.69 -4.41 14.26
N ASP A 132 -20.42 -3.94 13.26
CA ASP A 132 -20.08 -2.71 12.54
C ASP A 132 -20.29 -1.43 13.40
N HIS A 133 -21.04 -1.54 14.50
CA HIS A 133 -21.15 -0.46 15.50
C HIS A 133 -20.01 -0.47 16.52
N GLU A 134 -19.58 -1.67 16.92
CA GLU A 134 -18.57 -1.88 17.96
C GLU A 134 -17.14 -1.83 17.38
N ILE A 135 -16.96 -2.29 16.15
CA ILE A 135 -15.66 -2.40 15.50
C ILE A 135 -15.61 -1.46 14.29
N GLN A 136 -14.96 -0.33 14.48
CA GLN A 136 -14.73 0.65 13.44
C GLN A 136 -13.24 0.65 13.09
N PHE A 137 -12.91 0.58 11.79
CA PHE A 137 -11.56 0.63 11.32
C PHE A 137 -11.23 2.03 10.83
N SER A 138 -10.14 2.57 11.34
CA SER A 138 -9.59 3.84 10.89
C SER A 138 -8.80 3.68 9.59
N PRO A 139 -8.68 4.73 8.78
CA PRO A 139 -7.67 4.76 7.72
C PRO A 139 -6.28 4.44 8.30
N ARG A 140 -5.49 3.62 7.62
CA ARG A 140 -4.18 3.08 8.03
C ARG A 140 -4.21 1.89 8.99
N ASP A 141 -5.37 1.41 9.42
CA ASP A 141 -5.42 0.19 10.23
C ASP A 141 -5.00 -1.04 9.43
N LEU A 142 -4.16 -1.87 10.04
CA LEU A 142 -3.77 -3.16 9.50
C LEU A 142 -4.69 -4.26 10.06
N ILE A 143 -5.50 -4.85 9.19
CA ILE A 143 -6.47 -5.88 9.56
C ILE A 143 -5.97 -7.25 9.13
N MET A 144 -5.80 -8.17 10.08
CA MET A 144 -5.40 -9.54 9.77
C MET A 144 -6.57 -10.52 9.94
N VAL A 145 -6.99 -11.14 8.82
CA VAL A 145 -8.04 -12.20 8.83
C VAL A 145 -7.37 -13.56 8.85
N GLY A 146 -7.34 -14.18 10.04
CA GLY A 146 -6.74 -15.50 10.28
C GLY A 146 -7.77 -16.64 10.24
N GLY A 147 -7.37 -17.83 9.77
CA GLY A 147 -8.22 -19.02 9.79
C GLY A 147 -7.60 -20.21 9.04
N ARG A 148 -8.08 -21.42 9.35
CA ARG A 148 -7.68 -22.66 8.67
C ARG A 148 -8.11 -22.64 7.20
N ARG A 149 -7.55 -23.53 6.40
CA ARG A 149 -7.98 -23.74 5.01
C ARG A 149 -9.49 -24.07 4.98
N GLY A 150 -10.25 -23.42 4.10
CA GLY A 150 -11.70 -23.60 4.01
C GLY A 150 -12.54 -22.83 5.04
N ALA A 151 -11.94 -22.09 5.99
CA ALA A 151 -12.68 -21.36 7.03
C ALA A 151 -13.41 -20.10 6.51
N GLY A 152 -13.31 -19.77 5.22
CA GLY A 152 -14.05 -18.65 4.63
C GLY A 152 -13.29 -17.32 4.60
N LYS A 153 -11.95 -17.29 4.80
CA LYS A 153 -11.14 -16.05 4.76
C LYS A 153 -11.44 -15.19 3.53
N SER A 154 -11.32 -15.77 2.34
CA SER A 154 -11.58 -15.04 1.08
C SER A 154 -13.04 -14.60 0.92
N VAL A 155 -13.99 -15.26 1.60
CA VAL A 155 -15.40 -14.83 1.63
C VAL A 155 -15.55 -13.58 2.50
N ILE A 156 -14.90 -13.55 3.66
CA ILE A 156 -14.88 -12.37 4.54
C ILE A 156 -14.20 -11.21 3.80
N CYS A 157 -13.05 -11.43 3.16
CA CYS A 157 -12.35 -10.41 2.38
C CYS A 157 -13.21 -9.87 1.22
N ALA A 158 -13.94 -10.73 0.52
CA ALA A 158 -14.86 -10.32 -0.55
C ALA A 158 -16.06 -9.52 0.01
N ASN A 159 -16.58 -9.84 1.20
CA ASN A 159 -17.59 -9.04 1.89
C ASN A 159 -17.08 -7.63 2.20
N ILE A 160 -15.88 -7.53 2.79
CA ILE A 160 -15.26 -6.25 3.12
C ILE A 160 -15.08 -5.42 1.86
N ALA A 161 -14.51 -6.00 0.79
CA ALA A 161 -14.31 -5.32 -0.48
C ALA A 161 -15.63 -4.78 -1.06
N ASN A 162 -16.67 -5.60 -1.03
CA ASN A 162 -17.97 -5.22 -1.56
C ASN A 162 -18.65 -4.14 -0.71
N ASN A 163 -18.56 -4.24 0.61
CA ASN A 163 -19.14 -3.25 1.53
C ASN A 163 -18.43 -1.88 1.40
N VAL A 164 -17.11 -1.87 1.30
CA VAL A 164 -16.33 -0.64 1.05
C VAL A 164 -16.71 -0.04 -0.29
N TYR A 165 -16.84 -0.86 -1.33
CA TYR A 165 -17.31 -0.41 -2.63
C TYR A 165 -18.72 0.21 -2.54
N GLU A 166 -19.67 -0.44 -1.87
CA GLU A 166 -21.04 0.07 -1.71
C GLU A 166 -21.11 1.36 -0.85
N SER A 167 -20.13 1.59 0.01
CA SER A 167 -20.00 2.85 0.78
C SER A 167 -19.49 4.04 -0.04
N GLY A 168 -19.18 3.85 -1.34
CA GLY A 168 -18.73 4.91 -2.24
C GLY A 168 -17.22 5.01 -2.41
N LYS A 169 -16.44 4.12 -1.77
CA LYS A 169 -14.98 4.08 -1.89
C LYS A 169 -14.52 2.94 -2.81
N SER A 170 -13.28 2.97 -3.25
CA SER A 170 -12.70 1.89 -4.05
C SER A 170 -12.11 0.80 -3.15
N ALA A 171 -12.20 -0.45 -3.62
CA ALA A 171 -11.53 -1.59 -3.02
C ALA A 171 -10.55 -2.20 -4.01
N VAL A 172 -9.29 -2.38 -3.58
CA VAL A 172 -8.25 -3.06 -4.36
C VAL A 172 -7.99 -4.43 -3.75
N TYR A 173 -8.15 -5.48 -4.53
CA TYR A 173 -8.05 -6.86 -4.07
C TYR A 173 -6.94 -7.59 -4.85
N PHE A 174 -5.82 -7.85 -4.20
CA PHE A 174 -4.75 -8.69 -4.73
C PHE A 174 -5.01 -10.16 -4.36
N THR A 175 -5.06 -11.03 -5.35
CA THR A 175 -5.26 -12.47 -5.15
C THR A 175 -4.17 -13.27 -5.85
N ILE A 176 -3.66 -14.28 -5.16
CA ILE A 176 -2.61 -15.18 -5.65
C ILE A 176 -3.18 -16.57 -5.97
N GLU A 177 -4.12 -17.05 -5.17
CA GLU A 177 -4.68 -18.40 -5.28
C GLU A 177 -5.89 -18.46 -6.23
N MET A 178 -6.71 -17.41 -6.22
CA MET A 178 -7.96 -17.38 -6.98
C MET A 178 -7.90 -16.39 -8.12
N ASP A 179 -8.35 -16.79 -9.30
CA ASP A 179 -8.47 -15.88 -10.44
C ASP A 179 -9.46 -14.73 -10.17
N SER A 180 -9.25 -13.59 -10.86
CA SER A 180 -10.04 -12.38 -10.69
C SER A 180 -11.54 -12.62 -10.94
N ARG A 181 -11.89 -13.49 -11.88
CA ARG A 181 -13.28 -13.84 -12.20
C ARG A 181 -13.96 -14.52 -11.01
N SER A 182 -13.26 -15.44 -10.34
CA SER A 182 -13.79 -16.16 -9.16
C SER A 182 -14.05 -15.22 -7.99
N ILE A 183 -13.15 -14.27 -7.73
CA ILE A 183 -13.36 -13.25 -6.68
C ILE A 183 -14.53 -12.34 -7.05
N LEU A 184 -14.58 -11.86 -8.31
CA LEU A 184 -15.66 -11.01 -8.78
C LEU A 184 -17.03 -11.69 -8.69
N GLN A 185 -17.10 -12.99 -9.02
CA GLN A 185 -18.32 -13.78 -8.85
C GLN A 185 -18.73 -13.92 -7.37
N ARG A 186 -17.78 -14.00 -6.45
CA ARG A 186 -18.08 -13.98 -5.00
C ARG A 186 -18.65 -12.64 -4.57
N CYS A 187 -18.04 -11.53 -4.98
CA CYS A 187 -18.57 -10.20 -4.70
C CYS A 187 -19.98 -10.03 -5.27
N CYS A 188 -20.22 -10.49 -6.50
CA CYS A 188 -21.55 -10.50 -7.10
C CYS A 188 -22.54 -11.36 -6.32
N SER A 189 -22.12 -12.55 -5.88
CA SER A 189 -22.95 -13.46 -5.07
C SER A 189 -23.38 -12.80 -3.74
N ILE A 190 -22.46 -12.12 -3.08
CA ILE A 190 -22.71 -11.40 -1.83
C ILE A 190 -23.70 -10.25 -2.06
N ALA A 191 -23.44 -9.40 -3.05
CA ALA A 191 -24.24 -8.21 -3.31
C ALA A 191 -25.65 -8.53 -3.81
N THR A 192 -25.80 -9.62 -4.58
CA THR A 192 -27.09 -10.00 -5.17
C THR A 192 -27.88 -11.01 -4.33
N GLU A 193 -27.24 -11.56 -3.28
CA GLU A 193 -27.77 -12.68 -2.48
C GLU A 193 -28.08 -13.94 -3.31
N ILE A 194 -27.41 -14.12 -4.44
CA ILE A 194 -27.52 -15.29 -5.29
C ILE A 194 -26.46 -16.31 -4.89
N PRO A 195 -26.81 -17.59 -4.63
CA PRO A 195 -25.82 -18.61 -4.28
C PRO A 195 -24.69 -18.70 -5.32
N PHE A 196 -23.43 -18.70 -4.86
CA PHE A 196 -22.25 -18.72 -5.73
C PHE A 196 -22.28 -19.86 -6.75
N ALA A 197 -22.75 -21.05 -6.37
CA ALA A 197 -22.85 -22.20 -7.28
C ALA A 197 -23.79 -21.90 -8.47
N ARG A 198 -24.85 -21.16 -8.26
CA ARG A 198 -25.80 -20.79 -9.33
C ARG A 198 -25.20 -19.74 -10.28
N LEU A 199 -24.49 -18.75 -9.75
CA LEU A 199 -23.74 -17.78 -10.56
C LEU A 199 -22.68 -18.49 -11.40
N ARG A 200 -21.94 -19.41 -10.82
CA ARG A 200 -20.88 -20.15 -11.49
C ARG A 200 -21.41 -21.03 -12.63
N THR A 201 -22.55 -21.67 -12.44
CA THR A 201 -23.19 -22.52 -13.46
C THR A 201 -24.12 -21.74 -14.40
N GLN A 202 -24.29 -20.44 -14.17
CA GLN A 202 -25.20 -19.56 -14.92
C GLN A 202 -26.67 -20.04 -14.93
N ASN A 203 -27.03 -20.87 -13.97
CA ASN A 203 -28.40 -21.37 -13.81
C ASN A 203 -29.22 -20.39 -12.97
N LEU A 204 -29.59 -19.27 -13.60
CA LEU A 204 -30.27 -18.16 -12.95
C LEU A 204 -31.67 -17.96 -13.53
N SER A 205 -32.61 -17.59 -12.67
CA SER A 205 -33.93 -17.12 -13.08
C SER A 205 -33.85 -15.74 -13.72
N ILE A 206 -34.92 -15.31 -14.37
CA ILE A 206 -35.02 -13.98 -14.99
C ILE A 206 -34.77 -12.87 -13.96
N LEU A 207 -35.32 -12.99 -12.76
CA LEU A 207 -35.15 -12.02 -11.68
C LEU A 207 -33.70 -11.99 -11.16
N GLU A 208 -33.04 -13.14 -11.09
CA GLU A 208 -31.65 -13.22 -10.67
C GLU A 208 -30.72 -12.63 -11.73
N TRP A 209 -30.98 -12.86 -13.02
CA TRP A 209 -30.26 -12.20 -14.09
C TRP A 209 -30.43 -10.68 -14.05
N GLU A 210 -31.61 -10.20 -13.69
CA GLU A 210 -31.84 -8.76 -13.53
C GLU A 210 -31.05 -8.18 -12.34
N LYS A 211 -30.97 -8.89 -11.21
CA LYS A 211 -30.11 -8.49 -10.09
C LYS A 211 -28.64 -8.42 -10.52
N VAL A 212 -28.14 -9.39 -11.25
CA VAL A 212 -26.76 -9.41 -11.77
C VAL A 212 -26.54 -8.26 -12.75
N ALA A 213 -27.49 -8.00 -13.66
CA ALA A 213 -27.39 -6.88 -14.59
C ALA A 213 -27.36 -5.53 -13.85
N THR A 214 -28.18 -5.35 -12.81
CA THR A 214 -28.20 -4.16 -11.96
C THR A 214 -26.84 -3.99 -11.26
N TRP A 215 -26.31 -5.07 -10.68
CA TRP A 215 -25.02 -5.05 -10.00
C TRP A 215 -23.88 -4.65 -10.95
N TRP A 216 -23.90 -5.11 -12.19
CA TRP A 216 -22.94 -4.72 -13.21
C TRP A 216 -23.14 -3.27 -13.68
N SER A 217 -24.38 -2.84 -13.93
CA SER A 217 -24.67 -1.49 -14.42
C SER A 217 -24.19 -0.39 -13.47
N ASN A 218 -24.27 -0.63 -12.17
CA ASN A 218 -23.84 0.33 -11.13
C ASN A 218 -22.33 0.60 -11.11
N ARG A 219 -21.53 -0.12 -11.88
CA ARG A 219 -20.08 0.05 -12.00
C ARG A 219 -19.65 0.95 -13.16
N TYR A 220 -20.58 1.30 -14.01
CA TYR A 220 -20.28 2.01 -15.23
C TYR A 220 -21.00 3.35 -15.30
N VAL A 221 -20.32 4.34 -15.86
CA VAL A 221 -20.97 5.60 -16.25
C VAL A 221 -22.05 5.28 -17.29
N ASN A 222 -23.25 5.83 -17.12
CA ASN A 222 -24.41 5.54 -17.96
C ASN A 222 -24.84 4.04 -18.00
N GLY A 223 -24.41 3.25 -17.00
CA GLY A 223 -24.79 1.84 -16.91
C GLY A 223 -26.31 1.62 -16.76
N GLN A 224 -27.02 2.58 -16.18
CA GLN A 224 -28.46 2.53 -16.02
C GLN A 224 -29.22 2.48 -17.35
N ASP A 225 -28.73 3.20 -18.37
CA ASP A 225 -29.35 3.16 -19.72
C ASP A 225 -29.24 1.76 -20.33
N ARG A 226 -28.08 1.10 -20.10
CA ARG A 226 -27.85 -0.29 -20.53
C ARG A 226 -28.71 -1.28 -19.76
N LEU A 227 -28.96 -1.03 -18.50
CA LEU A 227 -29.88 -1.84 -17.70
C LEU A 227 -31.33 -1.74 -18.22
N ASN A 228 -31.78 -0.54 -18.59
CA ASN A 228 -33.10 -0.34 -19.17
C ASN A 228 -33.23 -1.10 -20.49
N GLU A 229 -32.22 -1.00 -21.37
CA GLU A 229 -32.18 -1.78 -22.61
C GLU A 229 -32.19 -3.30 -22.34
N TYR A 230 -31.47 -3.76 -21.33
CA TYR A 230 -31.48 -5.17 -20.90
C TYR A 230 -32.90 -5.62 -20.45
N LYS A 231 -33.60 -4.80 -19.70
CA LYS A 231 -34.98 -5.11 -19.24
C LYS A 231 -35.94 -5.32 -20.40
N GLU A 232 -35.75 -4.62 -21.50
CA GLU A 232 -36.56 -4.78 -22.72
C GLU A 232 -36.23 -6.06 -23.47
N HIS A 233 -34.96 -6.35 -23.67
CA HIS A 233 -34.51 -7.42 -24.57
C HIS A 233 -34.15 -8.73 -23.85
N ARG A 234 -33.86 -8.70 -22.54
CA ARG A 234 -33.51 -9.86 -21.73
C ARG A 234 -32.31 -10.66 -22.25
N ASP A 235 -31.43 -10.05 -23.02
CA ASP A 235 -30.18 -10.64 -23.53
C ASP A 235 -29.00 -10.17 -22.71
N PHE A 236 -28.57 -10.99 -21.72
CA PHE A 236 -27.46 -10.67 -20.83
C PHE A 236 -26.11 -10.59 -21.54
N LYS A 237 -25.88 -11.41 -22.58
CA LYS A 237 -24.63 -11.38 -23.34
C LYS A 237 -24.49 -10.05 -24.07
N ARG A 238 -25.52 -9.63 -24.78
CA ARG A 238 -25.56 -8.33 -25.46
C ARG A 238 -25.39 -7.17 -24.49
N PHE A 239 -26.04 -7.23 -23.33
CA PHE A 239 -25.91 -6.24 -22.25
C PHE A 239 -24.47 -6.13 -21.79
N HIS A 240 -23.83 -7.25 -21.45
CA HIS A 240 -22.45 -7.29 -20.96
C HIS A 240 -21.45 -6.80 -22.00
N ASP A 241 -21.61 -7.18 -23.26
CA ASP A 241 -20.74 -6.72 -24.34
C ASP A 241 -20.88 -5.21 -24.57
N LYS A 242 -22.09 -4.66 -24.49
CA LYS A 242 -22.31 -3.21 -24.58
C LYS A 242 -21.74 -2.44 -23.38
N LEU A 243 -21.84 -2.95 -22.16
CA LEU A 243 -21.20 -2.33 -21.01
C LEU A 243 -19.69 -2.19 -21.24
N LYS A 244 -19.03 -3.26 -21.71
CA LYS A 244 -17.59 -3.26 -21.94
C LYS A 244 -17.13 -2.38 -23.10
N THR A 245 -17.92 -2.27 -24.14
CA THR A 245 -17.51 -1.56 -25.38
C THR A 245 -17.96 -0.10 -25.43
N SER A 246 -19.01 0.26 -24.70
CA SER A 246 -19.69 1.55 -24.86
C SER A 246 -19.83 2.34 -23.54
N CYS A 247 -19.40 1.79 -22.43
CA CYS A 247 -19.45 2.45 -21.13
C CYS A 247 -18.09 2.45 -20.47
N GLU A 248 -17.76 3.53 -19.77
CA GLU A 248 -16.56 3.65 -18.96
C GLU A 248 -16.86 3.24 -17.52
N LEU A 249 -15.88 2.63 -16.83
CA LEU A 249 -15.98 2.38 -15.40
C LEU A 249 -16.09 3.70 -14.64
N LEU A 250 -16.76 3.69 -13.51
CA LEU A 250 -16.78 4.84 -12.61
C LEU A 250 -15.34 5.21 -12.22
N PRO A 251 -14.89 6.45 -12.47
CA PRO A 251 -13.47 6.80 -12.31
C PRO A 251 -13.05 6.85 -10.83
N THR A 252 -13.96 7.23 -9.94
CA THR A 252 -13.65 7.47 -8.52
C THR A 252 -13.96 6.29 -7.61
N GLN A 253 -14.74 5.32 -8.08
CA GLN A 253 -15.22 4.19 -7.27
C GLN A 253 -15.09 2.90 -8.07
N GLN A 254 -14.12 2.07 -7.70
CA GLN A 254 -13.82 0.82 -8.39
C GLN A 254 -13.67 -0.36 -7.43
N LEU A 255 -14.13 -1.52 -7.84
CA LEU A 255 -13.77 -2.80 -7.26
C LEU A 255 -12.73 -3.44 -8.19
N ASP A 256 -11.47 -3.23 -7.85
CA ASP A 256 -10.34 -3.64 -8.69
C ASP A 256 -9.72 -4.93 -8.14
N ILE A 257 -9.68 -5.97 -8.98
CA ILE A 257 -9.21 -7.29 -8.58
C ILE A 257 -8.02 -7.67 -9.45
N VAL A 258 -6.87 -7.74 -8.82
CA VAL A 258 -5.58 -8.07 -9.45
C VAL A 258 -5.21 -9.52 -9.12
N TYR A 259 -5.15 -10.36 -10.13
CA TYR A 259 -4.62 -11.73 -9.99
C TYR A 259 -3.19 -11.79 -10.49
N ASP A 260 -2.28 -12.21 -9.64
CA ASP A 260 -0.90 -12.49 -10.01
C ASP A 260 -0.33 -13.62 -9.15
N ALA A 261 -0.02 -14.75 -9.79
CA ALA A 261 0.58 -15.90 -9.12
C ALA A 261 2.05 -15.66 -8.70
N GLY A 262 2.66 -14.61 -9.24
CA GLY A 262 4.02 -14.17 -8.92
C GLY A 262 4.08 -12.88 -8.14
N LEU A 263 3.01 -12.53 -7.40
CA LEU A 263 2.88 -11.28 -6.67
C LEU A 263 4.03 -11.06 -5.69
N THR A 264 4.65 -9.89 -5.76
CA THR A 264 5.68 -9.41 -4.85
C THR A 264 5.22 -8.14 -4.15
N LEU A 265 5.87 -7.77 -3.04
CA LEU A 265 5.57 -6.51 -2.34
C LEU A 265 5.83 -5.30 -3.24
N SER A 266 6.89 -5.33 -4.03
CA SER A 266 7.23 -4.27 -4.99
C SER A 266 6.13 -4.07 -6.04
N LYS A 267 5.55 -5.16 -6.57
CA LYS A 267 4.42 -5.08 -7.51
C LYS A 267 3.17 -4.50 -6.84
N ILE A 268 2.86 -4.95 -5.62
CA ILE A 268 1.73 -4.40 -4.85
C ILE A 268 1.91 -2.90 -4.68
N ARG A 269 3.07 -2.44 -4.21
CA ARG A 269 3.36 -1.02 -4.00
C ARG A 269 3.26 -0.22 -5.29
N SER A 270 3.96 -0.64 -6.34
CA SER A 270 3.94 0.04 -7.64
C SER A 270 2.54 0.15 -8.26
N ASP A 271 1.69 -0.85 -8.08
CA ASP A 271 0.31 -0.82 -8.57
C ASP A 271 -0.56 0.10 -7.70
N LEU A 272 -0.39 0.06 -6.39
CA LEU A 272 -1.09 0.93 -5.45
C LEU A 272 -0.76 2.40 -5.64
N ASP A 273 0.51 2.76 -5.84
CA ASP A 273 0.94 4.14 -6.09
C ASP A 273 0.24 4.78 -7.29
N LYS A 274 -0.07 3.99 -8.31
CA LYS A 274 -0.84 4.43 -9.47
C LYS A 274 -2.33 4.58 -9.13
N LYS A 275 -2.89 3.58 -8.45
CA LYS A 275 -4.33 3.50 -8.16
C LYS A 275 -4.79 4.55 -7.14
N VAL A 276 -4.01 4.79 -6.08
CA VAL A 276 -4.33 5.80 -5.05
C VAL A 276 -4.37 7.22 -5.63
N LYS A 277 -3.62 7.50 -6.72
CA LYS A 277 -3.67 8.77 -7.42
C LYS A 277 -4.90 8.93 -8.32
N GLN A 278 -5.56 7.83 -8.67
CA GLN A 278 -6.66 7.80 -9.63
C GLN A 278 -8.04 7.61 -8.98
N MET A 279 -8.09 6.98 -7.81
CA MET A 279 -9.35 6.62 -7.15
C MET A 279 -9.24 6.75 -5.61
N ASP A 280 -10.38 6.97 -4.95
CA ASP A 280 -10.46 6.99 -3.48
C ASP A 280 -10.45 5.55 -2.94
N VAL A 281 -9.24 5.07 -2.58
CA VAL A 281 -9.05 3.70 -2.08
C VAL A 281 -9.39 3.63 -0.59
N GLY A 282 -10.47 2.93 -0.25
CA GLY A 282 -10.91 2.69 1.12
C GLY A 282 -10.32 1.43 1.76
N VAL A 283 -9.99 0.41 0.96
CA VAL A 283 -9.40 -0.83 1.46
C VAL A 283 -8.48 -1.49 0.43
N ILE A 284 -7.39 -2.05 0.94
CA ILE A 284 -6.46 -2.88 0.18
C ILE A 284 -6.49 -4.28 0.80
N ILE A 285 -6.73 -5.30 -0.01
CA ILE A 285 -6.81 -6.68 0.44
C ILE A 285 -5.72 -7.50 -0.26
N VAL A 286 -4.97 -8.29 0.51
CA VAL A 286 -3.99 -9.24 -0.02
C VAL A 286 -4.38 -10.67 0.41
N ASP A 287 -4.85 -11.47 -0.53
CA ASP A 287 -5.35 -12.83 -0.28
C ASP A 287 -4.46 -13.86 -0.99
N TYR A 288 -3.49 -14.45 -0.32
CA TYR A 288 -3.10 -14.26 1.05
C TYR A 288 -1.58 -14.05 1.15
N ILE A 289 -1.19 -13.30 2.15
CA ILE A 289 0.17 -12.78 2.31
C ILE A 289 1.29 -13.84 2.36
N ASN A 290 0.98 -15.06 2.82
CA ASN A 290 1.99 -16.13 2.91
C ASN A 290 2.50 -16.63 1.54
N GLN A 291 1.81 -16.30 0.45
CA GLN A 291 2.22 -16.66 -0.91
C GLN A 291 2.86 -15.48 -1.67
N VAL A 292 2.85 -14.29 -1.09
CA VAL A 292 3.59 -13.16 -1.65
C VAL A 292 5.07 -13.52 -1.66
N LYS A 293 5.66 -13.51 -2.84
CA LYS A 293 7.07 -13.82 -2.99
C LYS A 293 7.91 -12.74 -2.32
N ARG A 294 8.84 -13.16 -1.48
CA ARG A 294 9.91 -12.26 -1.02
C ARG A 294 10.83 -12.03 -2.21
N SER A 295 11.22 -10.78 -2.44
CA SER A 295 12.35 -10.50 -3.31
C SER A 295 13.52 -11.33 -2.77
N SER A 296 14.19 -12.08 -3.63
CA SER A 296 15.33 -12.91 -3.25
C SER A 296 16.48 -11.99 -2.84
N LEU A 297 16.56 -11.66 -1.55
CA LEU A 297 17.81 -11.20 -0.99
C LEU A 297 18.78 -12.38 -1.01
N PRO A 298 20.01 -12.22 -1.52
CA PRO A 298 21.02 -13.25 -1.41
C PRO A 298 21.17 -13.59 0.08
N SER A 299 21.06 -14.88 0.38
CA SER A 299 21.33 -15.38 1.74
C SER A 299 22.75 -14.97 2.14
N ARG A 300 22.86 -14.15 3.16
CA ARG A 300 24.13 -13.87 3.84
C ARG A 300 24.71 -15.12 4.45
#